data_1d0a1c3ad9d3898783bcea0070253bbf
#
_entry.id   1d0a1c3ad9d3898783bcea0070253bbf
#
_cell.length_a   1.000
_cell.length_b   1.000
_cell.length_c   1.000
_cell.angle_alpha   90.00
_cell.angle_beta   90.00
_cell.angle_gamma   90.00
#
_symmetry.space_group_name_H-M   'P 1'
#
loop_
_entity.id
_entity.type
_entity.pdbx_description
1 polymer ?
#
loop_
_entity_poly.entity_id
_entity_poly.type
_entity_poly.pdbx_seq_one_letter_code
_entity_poly.pdbx_strand_id
1 'polypeptide(L)'
;MPVGGTCTRRFSQVREEFERNFAERGEVGASVCVRVRDETEVDLFGGVARPATESSAAVPWGRDTIGHVWSCTKGATALCAHLLVSRGQLDLNAPVSAYWPEFGANFGKDKIRVRQLLNHQTGQPAVRTPLPDGAFYD
;
A
#
# COMPACT_ATOMS: atom_id res chain seq x y z
N MET A 1 21.09 -4.39 -13.10
CA MET A 1 20.66 -2.98 -13.20
C MET A 1 21.30 -2.18 -12.06
N PRO A 2 21.70 -0.92 -12.25
CA PRO A 2 22.30 -0.14 -11.16
C PRO A 2 21.28 0.14 -10.06
N VAL A 3 21.68 -0.08 -8.81
CA VAL A 3 20.93 0.29 -7.61
C VAL A 3 21.51 1.58 -7.07
N GLY A 4 20.67 2.60 -6.93
CA GLY A 4 21.00 3.90 -6.35
C GLY A 4 20.66 3.98 -4.87
N GLY A 5 21.08 5.10 -4.25
CA GLY A 5 20.77 5.40 -2.85
C GLY A 5 21.84 4.99 -1.85
N THR A 6 21.50 5.02 -0.58
CA THR A 6 22.42 4.81 0.56
C THR A 6 22.01 3.62 1.40
N CYS A 7 23.00 2.98 2.02
CA CYS A 7 22.78 1.89 2.96
C CYS A 7 23.96 1.87 3.94
N THR A 8 23.67 1.90 5.24
CA THR A 8 24.72 1.83 6.26
C THR A 8 25.30 0.42 6.31
N ARG A 9 26.56 0.32 6.82
CA ARG A 9 27.25 -0.97 6.95
C ARG A 9 26.46 -1.98 7.78
N ARG A 10 25.74 -1.52 8.78
CA ARG A 10 24.89 -2.37 9.63
C ARG A 10 23.80 -3.10 8.85
N PHE A 11 23.34 -2.52 7.75
CA PHE A 11 22.27 -3.03 6.91
C PHE A 11 22.75 -3.51 5.54
N SER A 12 24.07 -3.79 5.36
CA SER A 12 24.63 -4.23 4.07
C SER A 12 23.89 -5.41 3.45
N GLN A 13 23.42 -6.36 4.26
CA GLN A 13 22.62 -7.49 3.80
C GLN A 13 21.31 -7.08 3.12
N VAL A 14 20.70 -5.97 3.55
CA VAL A 14 19.48 -5.44 2.88
C VAL A 14 19.82 -4.98 1.47
N ARG A 15 20.97 -4.32 1.27
CA ARG A 15 21.43 -3.94 -0.07
C ARG A 15 21.71 -5.16 -0.93
N GLU A 16 22.42 -6.15 -0.40
CA GLU A 16 22.74 -7.39 -1.11
C GLU A 16 21.46 -8.11 -1.58
N GLU A 17 20.47 -8.26 -0.69
CA GLU A 17 19.20 -8.90 -1.04
C GLU A 17 18.36 -8.04 -2.01
N PHE A 18 18.41 -6.72 -1.88
CA PHE A 18 17.73 -5.81 -2.79
C PHE A 18 18.31 -5.94 -4.22
N GLU A 19 19.64 -5.99 -4.35
CA GLU A 19 20.32 -6.19 -5.63
C GLU A 19 20.03 -7.58 -6.23
N ARG A 20 19.97 -8.63 -5.39
CA ARG A 20 19.62 -10.00 -5.80
C ARG A 20 18.20 -10.12 -6.32
N ASN A 21 17.24 -9.30 -5.84
CA ASN A 21 15.89 -9.29 -6.37
C ASN A 21 15.87 -8.99 -7.87
N PHE A 22 16.69 -8.04 -8.33
CA PHE A 22 16.82 -7.72 -9.75
C PHE A 22 17.61 -8.78 -10.54
N ALA A 23 18.64 -9.35 -9.93
CA ALA A 23 19.52 -10.30 -10.61
C ALA A 23 18.90 -11.70 -10.75
N GLU A 24 18.18 -12.16 -9.73
CA GLU A 24 17.80 -13.56 -9.57
C GLU A 24 16.29 -13.80 -9.45
N ARG A 25 15.49 -12.78 -9.04
CA ARG A 25 14.08 -12.97 -8.69
C ARG A 25 13.10 -12.23 -9.60
N GLY A 26 13.61 -11.60 -10.68
CA GLY A 26 12.78 -10.96 -11.70
C GLY A 26 12.12 -9.64 -11.27
N GLU A 27 12.67 -8.96 -10.26
CA GLU A 27 12.20 -7.62 -9.88
C GLU A 27 12.40 -6.64 -11.03
N VAL A 28 11.38 -5.82 -11.31
CA VAL A 28 11.40 -4.86 -12.40
C VAL A 28 11.81 -3.48 -11.93
N GLY A 29 11.23 -3.01 -10.86
CA GLY A 29 11.53 -1.72 -10.26
C GLY A 29 11.04 -1.66 -8.83
N ALA A 30 11.87 -1.15 -7.93
CA ALA A 30 11.57 -1.11 -6.52
C ALA A 30 12.29 0.03 -5.78
N SER A 31 11.77 0.35 -4.60
CA SER A 31 12.46 1.15 -3.60
C SER A 31 12.25 0.56 -2.21
N VAL A 32 13.19 0.78 -1.32
CA VAL A 32 13.11 0.42 0.10
C VAL A 32 13.73 1.50 0.95
N CYS A 33 13.00 1.90 2.00
CA CYS A 33 13.50 2.81 3.03
C CYS A 33 13.34 2.17 4.40
N VAL A 34 14.42 2.14 5.17
CA VAL A 34 14.41 1.67 6.56
C VAL A 34 14.90 2.80 7.46
N ARG A 35 14.08 3.17 8.43
CA ARG A 35 14.44 4.12 9.49
C ARG A 35 14.48 3.41 10.83
N VAL A 36 15.52 3.69 11.60
CA VAL A 36 15.64 3.21 12.96
C VAL A 36 15.73 4.45 13.87
N ARG A 37 14.72 4.67 14.69
CA ARG A 37 14.53 5.92 15.42
C ARG A 37 14.49 7.10 14.44
N ASP A 38 15.43 8.04 14.54
CA ASP A 38 15.49 9.24 13.70
C ASP A 38 16.48 9.12 12.53
N GLU A 39 17.20 8.00 12.43
CA GLU A 39 18.22 7.78 11.40
C GLU A 39 17.69 6.96 10.24
N THR A 40 18.00 7.38 9.01
CA THR A 40 17.75 6.60 7.80
C THR A 40 18.91 5.66 7.55
N GLU A 41 18.70 4.37 7.81
CA GLU A 41 19.72 3.33 7.66
C GLU A 41 19.80 2.79 6.22
N VAL A 42 18.67 2.74 5.53
CA VAL A 42 18.55 2.28 4.16
C VAL A 42 17.65 3.23 3.39
N ASP A 43 18.07 3.61 2.20
CA ASP A 43 17.28 4.34 1.22
C ASP A 43 17.78 3.94 -0.18
N LEU A 44 17.21 2.85 -0.70
CA LEU A 44 17.61 2.24 -1.97
C LEU A 44 16.47 2.29 -2.98
N PHE A 45 16.86 2.44 -4.25
CA PHE A 45 15.95 2.38 -5.38
C PHE A 45 16.69 1.84 -6.60
N GLY A 46 15.95 1.25 -7.54
CA GLY A 46 16.55 0.73 -8.77
C GLY A 46 15.55 0.06 -9.69
N GLY A 47 16.03 -0.29 -10.87
CA GLY A 47 15.23 -0.95 -11.89
C GLY A 47 14.55 0.02 -12.84
N VAL A 48 13.35 -0.34 -13.30
CA VAL A 48 12.59 0.34 -14.36
C VAL A 48 11.19 0.67 -13.86
N ALA A 49 10.81 1.95 -13.92
CA ALA A 49 9.48 2.43 -13.60
C ALA A 49 8.49 2.18 -14.73
N ARG A 50 8.96 2.29 -15.97
CA ARG A 50 8.18 1.97 -17.16
C ARG A 50 9.08 1.29 -18.19
N PRO A 51 8.76 0.06 -18.62
CA PRO A 51 9.48 -0.63 -19.68
C PRO A 51 9.48 0.16 -21.00
N ALA A 52 10.47 -0.09 -21.85
CA ALA A 52 10.47 0.43 -23.20
C ALA A 52 9.28 -0.14 -24.00
N THR A 53 8.75 0.65 -24.90
CA THR A 53 7.79 0.25 -25.92
C THR A 53 8.37 0.52 -27.31
N GLU A 54 7.66 0.16 -28.37
CA GLU A 54 8.09 0.48 -29.74
C GLU A 54 8.25 2.00 -29.96
N SER A 55 7.51 2.82 -29.20
CA SER A 55 7.46 4.28 -29.36
C SER A 55 8.13 5.07 -28.23
N SER A 56 8.62 4.41 -27.17
CA SER A 56 9.20 5.11 -26.01
C SER A 56 10.34 4.33 -25.37
N ALA A 57 11.38 5.03 -24.95
CA ALA A 57 12.47 4.47 -24.14
C ALA A 57 11.98 4.06 -22.75
N ALA A 58 12.68 3.11 -22.13
CA ALA A 58 12.44 2.75 -20.74
C ALA A 58 12.69 3.96 -19.82
N VAL A 59 11.85 4.10 -18.80
CA VAL A 59 12.03 5.10 -17.74
C VAL A 59 12.64 4.40 -16.52
N PRO A 60 13.81 4.81 -16.04
CA PRO A 60 14.43 4.21 -14.87
C PRO A 60 13.59 4.49 -13.61
N TRP A 61 13.63 3.56 -12.65
CA TRP A 61 13.09 3.78 -11.32
C TRP A 61 14.06 4.65 -10.52
N GLY A 62 13.63 5.86 -10.19
CA GLY A 62 14.39 6.83 -9.41
C GLY A 62 13.88 6.93 -7.97
N ARG A 63 14.52 7.79 -7.19
CA ARG A 63 14.17 8.03 -5.79
C ARG A 63 12.72 8.48 -5.59
N ASP A 64 12.23 9.32 -6.48
CA ASP A 64 10.91 9.95 -6.40
C ASP A 64 9.86 9.22 -7.25
N THR A 65 10.17 8.02 -7.72
CA THR A 65 9.21 7.21 -8.48
C THR A 65 8.08 6.76 -7.57
N ILE A 66 6.86 7.03 -7.99
CA ILE A 66 5.64 6.61 -7.30
C ILE A 66 5.17 5.29 -7.91
N GLY A 67 4.81 4.35 -7.06
CA GLY A 67 4.24 3.06 -7.46
C GLY A 67 2.95 2.73 -6.72
N HIS A 68 2.16 1.84 -7.28
CA HIS A 68 0.98 1.29 -6.60
C HIS A 68 1.42 0.46 -5.39
N VAL A 69 0.88 0.80 -4.23
CA VAL A 69 1.20 0.10 -2.96
C VAL A 69 0.13 -0.90 -2.56
N TRP A 70 -0.90 -1.09 -3.39
CA TRP A 70 -1.99 -2.05 -3.21
C TRP A 70 -2.53 -2.05 -1.77
N SER A 71 -2.50 -3.20 -1.10
CA SER A 71 -3.06 -3.35 0.25
C SER A 71 -2.37 -2.54 1.34
N CYS A 72 -1.18 -2.01 1.13
CA CYS A 72 -0.57 -1.04 2.05
C CYS A 72 -1.43 0.24 2.19
N THR A 73 -2.24 0.56 1.18
CA THR A 73 -3.26 1.62 1.23
C THR A 73 -4.25 1.45 2.38
N LYS A 74 -4.50 0.21 2.84
CA LYS A 74 -5.38 -0.05 3.99
C LYS A 74 -4.85 0.59 5.27
N GLY A 75 -3.54 0.60 5.46
CA GLY A 75 -2.89 1.30 6.57
C GLY A 75 -3.14 2.82 6.52
N ALA A 76 -3.01 3.42 5.33
CA ALA A 76 -3.31 4.83 5.13
C ALA A 76 -4.80 5.13 5.37
N THR A 77 -5.70 4.28 4.90
CA THR A 77 -7.15 4.40 5.16
C THR A 77 -7.46 4.33 6.66
N ALA A 78 -6.84 3.38 7.37
CA ALA A 78 -7.00 3.27 8.82
C ALA A 78 -6.46 4.53 9.55
N LEU A 79 -5.33 5.08 9.09
CA LEU A 79 -4.79 6.33 9.63
C LEU A 79 -5.78 7.50 9.45
N CYS A 80 -6.40 7.62 8.27
CA CYS A 80 -7.44 8.63 8.02
C CYS A 80 -8.65 8.43 8.95
N ALA A 81 -9.09 7.19 9.16
CA ALA A 81 -10.17 6.87 10.09
C ALA A 81 -9.80 7.28 11.52
N HIS A 82 -8.59 6.97 11.99
CA HIS A 82 -8.13 7.38 13.31
C HIS A 82 -7.99 8.90 13.46
N LEU A 83 -7.65 9.61 12.41
CA LEU A 83 -7.67 11.08 12.41
C LEU A 83 -9.09 11.63 12.63
N LEU A 84 -10.10 11.03 12.00
CA LEU A 84 -11.51 11.39 12.25
C LEU A 84 -11.93 11.06 13.69
N VAL A 85 -11.46 9.92 14.23
CA VAL A 85 -11.69 9.56 15.65
C VAL A 85 -11.10 10.62 16.58
N SER A 86 -9.87 11.05 16.36
CA SER A 86 -9.21 12.07 17.19
C SER A 86 -9.90 13.43 17.13
N ARG A 87 -10.65 13.69 16.07
CA ARG A 87 -11.48 14.90 15.88
C ARG A 87 -12.91 14.75 16.39
N GLY A 88 -13.27 13.61 16.98
CA GLY A 88 -14.63 13.32 17.43
C GLY A 88 -15.66 13.14 16.32
N GLN A 89 -15.22 12.96 15.07
CA GLN A 89 -16.07 12.82 13.89
C GLN A 89 -16.41 11.37 13.55
N LEU A 90 -15.69 10.40 14.13
CA LEU A 90 -15.92 8.97 13.96
C LEU A 90 -15.78 8.25 15.30
N ASP A 91 -16.72 7.36 15.61
CA ASP A 91 -16.64 6.42 16.75
C ASP A 91 -16.42 4.99 16.22
N LEU A 92 -15.31 4.39 16.60
CA LEU A 92 -14.98 3.00 16.23
C LEU A 92 -15.98 1.97 16.76
N ASN A 93 -16.71 2.29 17.81
CA ASN A 93 -17.73 1.41 18.40
C ASN A 93 -19.13 1.64 17.85
N ALA A 94 -19.36 2.73 17.13
CA ALA A 94 -20.63 2.96 16.47
C ALA A 94 -20.86 1.97 15.32
N PRO A 95 -22.11 1.62 15.00
CA PRO A 95 -22.40 0.84 13.80
C PRO A 95 -22.01 1.63 12.55
N VAL A 96 -21.54 0.92 11.53
CA VAL A 96 -21.18 1.54 10.23
C VAL A 96 -22.39 2.26 9.62
N SER A 97 -23.59 1.72 9.83
CA SER A 97 -24.86 2.32 9.37
C SER A 97 -25.17 3.69 9.95
N ALA A 98 -24.53 4.09 11.05
CA ALA A 98 -24.64 5.45 11.57
C ALA A 98 -24.01 6.50 10.64
N TYR A 99 -23.03 6.09 9.83
CA TYR A 99 -22.31 6.95 8.88
C TYR A 99 -22.66 6.61 7.43
N TRP A 100 -23.05 5.37 7.19
CA TRP A 100 -23.43 4.84 5.87
C TRP A 100 -24.69 3.99 6.02
N PRO A 101 -25.88 4.59 5.98
CA PRO A 101 -27.16 3.90 6.23
C PRO A 101 -27.41 2.71 5.30
N GLU A 102 -27.04 2.83 4.02
CA GLU A 102 -27.26 1.80 3.01
C GLU A 102 -26.47 0.52 3.31
N PHE A 103 -25.34 0.63 3.99
CA PHE A 103 -24.54 -0.53 4.43
C PHE A 103 -25.34 -1.43 5.39
N GLY A 104 -26.13 -0.83 6.26
CA GLY A 104 -26.96 -1.53 7.26
C GLY A 104 -28.26 -2.14 6.71
N ALA A 105 -28.68 -1.76 5.50
CA ALA A 105 -30.00 -2.08 4.97
C ALA A 105 -30.28 -3.56 4.74
N ASN A 106 -29.24 -4.42 4.65
CA ASN A 106 -29.37 -5.82 4.29
C ASN A 106 -28.57 -6.76 5.20
N PHE A 107 -29.08 -7.98 5.41
CA PHE A 107 -28.38 -9.13 5.99
C PHE A 107 -27.79 -8.93 7.41
N GLY A 108 -28.43 -8.13 8.26
CA GLY A 108 -27.98 -7.93 9.64
C GLY A 108 -26.70 -7.13 9.79
N LYS A 109 -26.31 -6.36 8.77
CA LYS A 109 -25.10 -5.52 8.77
C LYS A 109 -25.26 -4.26 9.64
N ASP A 110 -26.47 -3.96 10.08
CA ASP A 110 -26.80 -2.86 11.00
C ASP A 110 -26.02 -2.94 12.32
N LYS A 111 -25.57 -4.14 12.72
CA LYS A 111 -24.80 -4.38 13.95
C LYS A 111 -23.29 -4.32 13.77
N ILE A 112 -22.81 -4.24 12.53
CA ILE A 112 -21.36 -4.20 12.24
C ILE A 112 -20.80 -2.84 12.66
N ARG A 113 -19.81 -2.85 13.53
CA ARG A 113 -19.14 -1.66 14.03
C ARG A 113 -18.00 -1.21 13.12
N VAL A 114 -17.68 0.09 13.11
CA VAL A 114 -16.58 0.66 12.33
C VAL A 114 -15.26 -0.10 12.53
N ARG A 115 -14.91 -0.42 13.78
CA ARG A 115 -13.69 -1.20 14.08
C ARG A 115 -13.66 -2.57 13.41
N GLN A 116 -14.82 -3.24 13.26
CA GLN A 116 -14.90 -4.55 12.63
C GLN A 116 -14.72 -4.47 11.10
N LEU A 117 -15.13 -3.36 10.49
CA LEU A 117 -14.85 -3.06 9.10
C LEU A 117 -13.34 -2.89 8.88
N LEU A 118 -12.69 -2.06 9.71
CA LEU A 118 -11.27 -1.75 9.57
C LEU A 118 -10.34 -2.95 9.83
N ASN A 119 -10.77 -3.92 10.64
CA ASN A 119 -9.97 -5.11 10.99
C ASN A 119 -10.41 -6.39 10.28
N HIS A 120 -11.22 -6.27 9.21
CA HIS A 120 -11.68 -7.39 8.37
C HIS A 120 -12.57 -8.44 9.07
N GLN A 121 -13.29 -8.08 10.14
CA GLN A 121 -14.17 -8.99 10.87
C GLN A 121 -15.63 -8.95 10.41
N THR A 122 -15.93 -8.40 9.25
CA THR A 122 -17.30 -8.22 8.76
C THR A 122 -17.86 -9.41 7.98
N GLY A 123 -17.04 -10.41 7.69
CA GLY A 123 -17.43 -11.56 6.88
C GLY A 123 -17.67 -11.25 5.39
N GLN A 124 -17.09 -10.18 4.87
CA GLN A 124 -17.22 -9.75 3.48
C GLN A 124 -15.87 -9.90 2.75
N PRO A 125 -15.53 -11.11 2.29
CA PRO A 125 -14.18 -11.40 1.79
C PRO A 125 -13.93 -10.87 0.36
N ALA A 126 -14.97 -10.62 -0.43
CA ALA A 126 -14.81 -10.26 -1.83
C ALA A 126 -16.01 -9.46 -2.38
N VAL A 127 -15.76 -8.73 -3.44
CA VAL A 127 -16.81 -8.15 -4.30
C VAL A 127 -17.43 -9.29 -5.11
N ARG A 128 -18.77 -9.42 -5.07
CA ARG A 128 -19.49 -10.49 -5.76
C ARG A 128 -19.89 -10.13 -7.19
N THR A 129 -20.05 -8.85 -7.46
CA THR A 129 -20.35 -8.36 -8.81
C THR A 129 -19.06 -8.35 -9.62
N PRO A 130 -19.02 -8.92 -10.83
CA PRO A 130 -17.87 -8.79 -11.71
C PRO A 130 -17.51 -7.31 -11.91
N LEU A 131 -16.24 -6.99 -11.75
CA LEU A 131 -15.73 -5.65 -12.04
C LEU A 131 -15.34 -5.56 -13.52
N PRO A 132 -15.50 -4.41 -14.17
CA PRO A 132 -14.99 -4.20 -15.51
C PRO A 132 -13.48 -4.41 -15.60
N ASP A 133 -13.00 -4.80 -16.77
CA ASP A 133 -11.57 -4.84 -17.05
C ASP A 133 -10.96 -3.45 -16.81
N GLY A 134 -9.84 -3.40 -16.13
CA GLY A 134 -9.18 -2.13 -15.79
C GLY A 134 -9.69 -1.41 -14.54
N ALA A 135 -10.76 -1.84 -13.90
CA ALA A 135 -11.37 -1.16 -12.71
C ALA A 135 -10.43 -0.92 -11.53
N PHE A 136 -9.24 -1.50 -11.53
CA PHE A 136 -8.22 -1.27 -10.50
C PHE A 136 -7.17 -0.23 -10.91
N TYR A 137 -7.25 0.30 -12.13
CA TYR A 137 -6.23 1.17 -12.73
C TYR A 137 -6.79 2.53 -13.20
N ASP A 138 -8.11 2.73 -13.11
CA ASP A 138 -8.82 3.97 -13.47
C ASP A 138 -8.98 4.91 -12.25
#